data_f2f13b9d26256ecdc509ad70aceae702
#
_entry.id   f2f13b9d26256ecdc509ad70aceae702
#
_cell.length_a   1.000
_cell.length_b   1.000
_cell.length_c   1.000
_cell.angle_alpha   90.00
_cell.angle_beta   90.00
_cell.angle_gamma   90.00
#
_symmetry.space_group_name_H-M   'P 1'
#
loop_
_entity.id
_entity.type
_entity.pdbx_description
1 polymer ?
#
loop_
_entity_poly.entity_id
_entity_poly.type
_entity_poly.pdbx_seq_one_letter_code
_entity_poly.pdbx_strand_id
1 'polypeptide(L)'
;ELTSLNKDEISKKFGSKQVLKWRRSLDIAPPPMKETHPYKKKINSDILSESLKDTYNRVVPYYNENIDPLIVSKKNILVVFHGNSIRALLMKIFNISKTKIDKFEIPTGNPLLISFKKNGKILNYKYLDKKRAKKILFNI
;
A
#
# COMPACT_ATOMS: atom_id res chain seq x y z
N GLU A 1 -10.86 9.79 -10.34
CA GLU A 1 -10.61 10.76 -11.44
C GLU A 1 -9.32 10.47 -12.21
N LEU A 2 -8.28 9.95 -11.54
CA LEU A 2 -6.97 9.73 -12.17
C LEU A 2 -6.78 8.32 -12.78
N THR A 3 -7.77 7.47 -12.71
CA THR A 3 -7.73 6.09 -13.21
C THR A 3 -7.40 6.06 -14.70
N SER A 4 -6.43 5.23 -15.09
CA SER A 4 -5.93 5.06 -16.46
C SER A 4 -5.29 6.27 -17.13
N LEU A 5 -5.09 7.37 -16.41
CA LEU A 5 -4.38 8.52 -16.95
C LEU A 5 -2.87 8.35 -16.85
N ASN A 6 -2.15 8.93 -17.81
CA ASN A 6 -0.69 8.92 -17.82
C ASN A 6 -0.15 9.81 -16.68
N LYS A 7 0.83 9.29 -15.93
CA LYS A 7 1.39 9.99 -14.76
C LYS A 7 2.09 11.29 -15.13
N ASP A 8 2.75 11.35 -16.27
CA ASP A 8 3.48 12.53 -16.71
C ASP A 8 2.53 13.65 -17.15
N GLU A 9 1.44 13.28 -17.84
CA GLU A 9 0.36 14.24 -18.21
C GLU A 9 -0.31 14.81 -16.97
N ILE A 10 -0.62 13.97 -15.99
CA ILE A 10 -1.20 14.41 -14.72
C ILE A 10 -0.22 15.30 -13.95
N SER A 11 1.08 14.99 -13.99
CA SER A 11 2.10 15.84 -13.35
C SER A 11 2.25 17.19 -14.05
N LYS A 12 2.10 17.24 -15.37
CA LYS A 12 2.06 18.51 -16.12
C LYS A 12 0.82 19.34 -15.77
N LYS A 13 -0.34 18.69 -15.64
CA LYS A 13 -1.64 19.34 -15.37
C LYS A 13 -1.77 19.87 -13.94
N PHE A 14 -1.37 19.10 -12.93
CA PHE A 14 -1.58 19.39 -11.51
C PHE A 14 -0.31 19.76 -10.74
N GLY A 15 0.84 19.67 -11.39
CA GLY A 15 2.15 19.85 -10.76
C GLY A 15 2.65 18.59 -10.06
N SER A 16 3.94 18.29 -10.24
CA SER A 16 4.56 17.06 -9.70
C SER A 16 4.47 16.94 -8.16
N LYS A 17 4.54 18.08 -7.44
CA LYS A 17 4.40 18.10 -5.98
C LYS A 17 3.01 17.63 -5.53
N GLN A 18 1.94 18.07 -6.21
CA GLN A 18 0.58 17.67 -5.87
C GLN A 18 0.33 16.20 -6.19
N VAL A 19 0.80 15.74 -7.36
CA VAL A 19 0.70 14.32 -7.74
C VAL A 19 1.46 13.43 -6.77
N LEU A 20 2.63 13.87 -6.30
CA LEU A 20 3.40 13.16 -5.29
C LEU A 20 2.63 13.07 -3.95
N LYS A 21 1.96 14.13 -3.52
CA LYS A 21 1.10 14.11 -2.33
C LYS A 21 -0.01 13.06 -2.46
N TRP A 22 -0.76 13.04 -3.55
CA TRP A 22 -1.80 12.03 -3.78
C TRP A 22 -1.28 10.59 -3.80
N ARG A 23 -0.06 10.40 -4.26
CA ARG A 23 0.53 9.06 -4.38
C ARG A 23 1.24 8.57 -3.13
N ARG A 24 1.67 9.45 -2.26
CA ARG A 24 2.59 9.12 -1.17
C ARG A 24 2.07 9.44 0.22
N SER A 25 1.30 10.53 0.37
CA SER A 25 0.79 10.91 1.69
C SER A 25 -0.19 9.88 2.27
N LEU A 26 -0.30 9.90 3.58
CA LEU A 26 -1.24 9.03 4.28
C LEU A 26 -2.67 9.51 4.11
N ASP A 27 -2.93 10.80 4.30
CA ASP A 27 -4.29 11.35 4.49
C ASP A 27 -4.86 12.05 3.25
N ILE A 28 -4.07 12.27 2.20
CA ILE A 28 -4.51 13.05 1.04
C ILE A 28 -4.92 12.12 -0.10
N ALA A 29 -6.22 12.01 -0.32
CA ALA A 29 -6.79 11.28 -1.45
C ALA A 29 -6.65 12.08 -2.76
N PRO A 30 -6.54 11.40 -3.92
CA PRO A 30 -6.72 12.04 -5.22
C PRO A 30 -8.17 12.54 -5.38
N PRO A 31 -8.44 13.42 -6.36
CA PRO A 31 -9.80 13.87 -6.63
C PRO A 31 -10.76 12.71 -6.87
N PRO A 32 -12.01 12.78 -6.36
CA PRO A 32 -12.99 11.72 -6.55
C PRO A 32 -13.33 11.55 -8.03
N MET A 33 -13.64 10.32 -8.43
CA MET A 33 -14.06 10.00 -9.79
C MET A 33 -15.40 10.67 -10.09
N LYS A 34 -15.47 11.40 -11.21
CA LYS A 34 -16.69 12.05 -11.67
C LYS A 34 -17.63 11.04 -12.33
N GLU A 35 -18.93 11.34 -12.33
CA GLU A 35 -19.94 10.53 -13.01
C GLU A 35 -19.66 10.39 -14.52
N THR A 36 -19.06 11.40 -15.12
CA THR A 36 -18.68 11.41 -16.55
C THR A 36 -17.43 10.60 -16.86
N HIS A 37 -16.75 10.05 -15.84
CA HIS A 37 -15.50 9.30 -16.06
C HIS A 37 -15.76 7.97 -16.80
N PRO A 38 -14.98 7.61 -17.85
CA PRO A 38 -15.23 6.43 -18.67
C PRO A 38 -15.29 5.10 -17.89
N TYR A 39 -14.60 5.03 -16.77
CA TYR A 39 -14.58 3.85 -15.90
C TYR A 39 -15.66 3.84 -14.82
N LYS A 40 -16.44 4.91 -14.65
CA LYS A 40 -17.46 4.98 -13.59
C LYS A 40 -18.46 3.85 -13.67
N LYS A 41 -18.97 3.57 -14.88
CA LYS A 41 -19.92 2.47 -15.14
C LYS A 41 -19.33 1.06 -14.92
N LYS A 42 -17.99 0.93 -14.89
CA LYS A 42 -17.30 -0.35 -14.68
C LYS A 42 -16.97 -0.61 -13.21
N ILE A 43 -17.11 0.41 -12.37
CA ILE A 43 -16.78 0.33 -10.94
C ILE A 43 -18.08 0.17 -10.16
N ASN A 44 -18.29 -1.01 -9.63
CA ASN A 44 -19.39 -1.28 -8.69
C ASN A 44 -18.96 -0.96 -7.26
N SER A 45 -18.74 0.33 -6.98
CA SER A 45 -18.30 0.82 -5.66
C SER A 45 -18.72 2.27 -5.48
N ASP A 46 -19.17 2.60 -4.29
CA ASP A 46 -19.44 3.97 -3.86
C ASP A 46 -18.17 4.74 -3.48
N ILE A 47 -17.03 4.03 -3.40
CA ILE A 47 -15.73 4.63 -3.10
C ILE A 47 -15.17 5.26 -4.37
N LEU A 48 -15.27 6.56 -4.49
CA LEU A 48 -14.83 7.31 -5.67
C LEU A 48 -13.35 7.75 -5.60
N SER A 49 -12.76 7.69 -4.43
CA SER A 49 -11.34 7.99 -4.18
C SER A 49 -10.90 7.38 -2.85
N GLU A 50 -9.64 6.99 -2.74
CA GLU A 50 -9.03 6.50 -1.49
C GLU A 50 -7.69 7.20 -1.22
N SER A 51 -7.50 7.65 0.00
CA SER A 51 -6.17 7.92 0.57
C SER A 51 -5.50 6.60 1.02
N LEU A 52 -4.23 6.66 1.39
CA LEU A 52 -3.57 5.50 2.01
C LEU A 52 -4.20 5.16 3.38
N LYS A 53 -4.71 6.16 4.11
CA LYS A 53 -5.42 5.96 5.37
C LYS A 53 -6.73 5.19 5.17
N ASP A 54 -7.48 5.50 4.12
CA ASP A 54 -8.71 4.76 3.80
C ASP A 54 -8.38 3.32 3.43
N THR A 55 -7.33 3.13 2.61
CA THR A 55 -6.80 1.80 2.29
C THR A 55 -6.37 1.05 3.56
N TYR A 56 -5.70 1.71 4.51
CA TYR A 56 -5.30 1.13 5.80
C TYR A 56 -6.51 0.67 6.62
N ASN A 57 -7.53 1.51 6.71
CA ASN A 57 -8.73 1.24 7.50
C ASN A 57 -9.52 0.01 7.01
N ARG A 58 -9.42 -0.34 5.72
CA ARG A 58 -10.07 -1.55 5.18
C ARG A 58 -9.16 -2.77 5.12
N VAL A 59 -7.84 -2.58 4.95
CA VAL A 59 -6.88 -3.69 4.83
C VAL A 59 -6.54 -4.28 6.20
N VAL A 60 -6.41 -3.45 7.23
CA VAL A 60 -5.99 -3.90 8.57
C VAL A 60 -7.02 -4.81 9.25
N PRO A 61 -8.33 -4.53 9.24
CA PRO A 61 -9.32 -5.47 9.76
C PRO A 61 -9.23 -6.83 9.06
N TYR A 62 -9.18 -6.85 7.73
CA TYR A 62 -9.02 -8.09 6.97
C TYR A 62 -7.75 -8.86 7.36
N TYR A 63 -6.62 -8.16 7.52
CA TYR A 63 -5.38 -8.78 7.99
C TYR A 63 -5.54 -9.42 9.37
N ASN A 64 -6.09 -8.70 10.34
CA ASN A 64 -6.25 -9.19 11.70
C ASN A 64 -7.17 -10.43 11.76
N GLU A 65 -8.22 -10.48 10.95
CA GLU A 65 -9.22 -11.54 10.97
C GLU A 65 -8.79 -12.77 10.15
N ASN A 66 -8.11 -12.56 9.02
CA ASN A 66 -7.90 -13.62 8.04
C ASN A 66 -6.42 -14.02 7.85
N ILE A 67 -5.47 -13.13 8.11
CA ILE A 67 -4.04 -13.38 7.86
C ILE A 67 -3.27 -13.66 9.14
N ASP A 68 -3.42 -12.80 10.15
CA ASP A 68 -2.69 -12.90 11.41
C ASP A 68 -2.88 -14.26 12.13
N PRO A 69 -4.09 -14.83 12.22
CA PRO A 69 -4.30 -16.16 12.81
C PRO A 69 -3.55 -17.27 12.05
N LEU A 70 -3.41 -17.14 10.74
CA LEU A 70 -2.65 -18.11 9.93
C LEU A 70 -1.14 -18.01 10.18
N ILE A 71 -0.64 -16.79 10.41
CA ILE A 71 0.77 -16.56 10.79
C ILE A 71 1.06 -17.23 12.14
N VAL A 72 0.20 -17.02 13.14
CA VAL A 72 0.33 -17.62 14.46
C VAL A 72 0.26 -19.16 14.36
N SER A 73 -0.58 -19.69 13.49
CA SER A 73 -0.68 -21.14 13.18
C SER A 73 0.44 -21.67 12.30
N LYS A 74 1.51 -20.88 12.06
CA LYS A 74 2.71 -21.23 11.26
C LYS A 74 2.41 -21.64 9.81
N LYS A 75 1.40 -21.08 9.20
CA LYS A 75 1.12 -21.28 7.77
C LYS A 75 2.05 -20.42 6.92
N ASN A 76 2.44 -20.94 5.75
CA ASN A 76 3.07 -20.14 4.72
C ASN A 76 1.97 -19.42 3.92
N ILE A 77 2.07 -18.11 3.80
CA ILE A 77 1.03 -17.28 3.20
C ILE A 77 1.67 -16.45 2.08
N LEU A 78 1.08 -16.50 0.90
CA LEU A 78 1.41 -15.59 -0.19
C LEU A 78 0.33 -14.51 -0.27
N VAL A 79 0.76 -13.24 -0.13
CA VAL A 79 -0.10 -12.07 -0.26
C VAL A 79 0.26 -11.32 -1.53
N VAL A 80 -0.68 -11.22 -2.46
CA VAL A 80 -0.51 -10.47 -3.72
C VAL A 80 -1.48 -9.31 -3.73
N PHE A 81 -0.96 -8.10 -3.62
CA PHE A 81 -1.76 -6.88 -3.49
C PHE A 81 -1.25 -5.77 -4.41
N HIS A 82 -2.10 -4.78 -4.63
CA HIS A 82 -1.70 -3.50 -5.21
C HIS A 82 -0.74 -2.75 -4.26
N GLY A 83 0.16 -1.94 -4.81
CA GLY A 83 1.22 -1.27 -4.04
C GLY A 83 0.73 -0.47 -2.82
N ASN A 84 -0.40 0.25 -2.90
CA ASN A 84 -0.93 0.97 -1.75
C ASN A 84 -1.50 0.03 -0.68
N SER A 85 -2.13 -1.08 -1.06
CA SER A 85 -2.60 -2.08 -0.09
C SER A 85 -1.43 -2.75 0.63
N ILE A 86 -0.31 -3.02 -0.08
CA ILE A 86 0.91 -3.53 0.55
C ILE A 86 1.50 -2.46 1.49
N ARG A 87 1.56 -1.18 1.08
CA ARG A 87 2.04 -0.10 1.96
C ARG A 87 1.23 0.01 3.25
N ALA A 88 -0.10 -0.04 3.14
CA ALA A 88 -1.00 -0.04 4.28
C ALA A 88 -0.77 -1.24 5.21
N LEU A 89 -0.64 -2.44 4.63
CA LEU A 89 -0.36 -3.65 5.37
C LEU A 89 1.00 -3.58 6.08
N LEU A 90 2.04 -3.11 5.41
CA LEU A 90 3.37 -2.99 5.99
C LEU A 90 3.45 -1.88 7.06
N MET A 91 2.62 -0.82 6.96
CA MET A 91 2.45 0.13 8.07
C MET A 91 2.03 -0.58 9.35
N LYS A 92 1.05 -1.51 9.25
CA LYS A 92 0.58 -2.30 10.41
C LYS A 92 1.67 -3.25 10.90
N ILE A 93 2.21 -4.08 10.01
CA ILE A 93 3.15 -5.16 10.38
C ILE A 93 4.45 -4.59 11.00
N PHE A 94 4.98 -3.50 10.45
CA PHE A 94 6.26 -2.91 10.88
C PHE A 94 6.09 -1.65 11.72
N ASN A 95 4.88 -1.31 12.11
CA ASN A 95 4.55 -0.11 12.89
C ASN A 95 5.18 1.18 12.29
N ILE A 96 5.06 1.34 10.97
CA ILE A 96 5.64 2.49 10.27
C ILE A 96 4.86 3.76 10.62
N SER A 97 5.54 4.79 11.08
CA SER A 97 4.91 6.06 11.42
C SER A 97 4.38 6.81 10.18
N LYS A 98 3.41 7.70 10.42
CA LYS A 98 2.87 8.63 9.43
C LYS A 98 3.96 9.39 8.64
N THR A 99 4.97 9.88 9.34
CA THR A 99 6.06 10.67 8.77
C THR A 99 7.03 9.86 7.92
N LYS A 100 7.08 8.55 8.11
CA LYS A 100 7.97 7.65 7.37
C LYS A 100 7.30 7.00 6.16
N ILE A 101 5.98 6.85 6.18
CA ILE A 101 5.26 6.15 5.10
C ILE A 101 5.33 6.88 3.77
N ASP A 102 5.44 8.20 3.77
CA ASP A 102 5.56 9.01 2.56
C ASP A 102 6.82 8.68 1.74
N LYS A 103 7.89 8.29 2.44
CA LYS A 103 9.19 7.92 1.86
C LYS A 103 9.30 6.44 1.56
N PHE A 104 8.28 5.65 1.92
CA PHE A 104 8.33 4.21 1.78
C PHE A 104 7.90 3.76 0.38
N GLU A 105 8.81 3.12 -0.34
CA GLU A 105 8.58 2.58 -1.66
C GLU A 105 8.62 1.05 -1.67
N ILE A 106 7.70 0.45 -2.42
CA ILE A 106 7.65 -0.99 -2.65
C ILE A 106 8.01 -1.24 -4.11
N PRO A 107 9.10 -1.96 -4.39
CA PRO A 107 9.46 -2.32 -5.75
C PRO A 107 8.44 -3.32 -6.32
N THR A 108 7.89 -2.98 -7.49
CA THR A 108 6.93 -3.86 -8.19
C THR A 108 7.58 -5.17 -8.59
N GLY A 109 6.90 -6.29 -8.36
CA GLY A 109 7.38 -7.62 -8.74
C GLY A 109 8.65 -8.09 -8.02
N ASN A 110 8.93 -7.53 -6.83
CA ASN A 110 10.00 -7.99 -5.96
C ASN A 110 9.39 -8.51 -4.65
N PRO A 111 9.32 -9.84 -4.44
CA PRO A 111 8.71 -10.38 -3.23
C PRO A 111 9.47 -9.96 -1.97
N LEU A 112 8.72 -9.54 -0.95
CA LEU A 112 9.21 -9.30 0.40
C LEU A 112 8.86 -10.51 1.26
N LEU A 113 9.87 -11.27 1.65
CA LEU A 113 9.72 -12.38 2.61
C LEU A 113 9.77 -11.82 4.03
N ILE A 114 8.76 -12.10 4.84
CA ILE A 114 8.71 -11.76 6.26
C ILE A 114 8.59 -13.06 7.05
N SER A 115 9.50 -13.29 7.97
CA SER A 115 9.46 -14.44 8.88
C SER A 115 9.00 -13.99 10.26
N PHE A 116 8.14 -14.78 10.88
CA PHE A 116 7.56 -14.47 12.18
C PHE A 116 8.01 -15.50 13.25
N LYS A 117 8.12 -15.03 14.48
CA LYS A 117 8.28 -15.88 15.67
C LYS A 117 6.94 -16.56 16.01
N LYS A 118 6.95 -17.57 16.86
CA LYS A 118 5.74 -18.27 17.35
C LYS A 118 4.69 -17.33 17.98
N ASN A 119 5.12 -16.21 18.51
CA ASN A 119 4.25 -15.21 19.13
C ASN A 119 3.77 -14.11 18.16
N GLY A 120 3.89 -14.33 16.84
CA GLY A 120 3.47 -13.38 15.81
C GLY A 120 4.41 -12.17 15.62
N LYS A 121 5.48 -12.01 16.42
CA LYS A 121 6.44 -10.93 16.22
C LYS A 121 7.37 -11.22 15.04
N ILE A 122 7.78 -10.19 14.31
CA ILE A 122 8.72 -10.32 13.21
C ILE A 122 10.03 -10.91 13.72
N LEU A 123 10.53 -11.95 13.06
CA LEU A 123 11.84 -12.53 13.26
C LEU A 123 12.87 -11.86 12.35
N ASN A 124 12.61 -11.84 11.07
CA ASN A 124 13.41 -11.18 10.04
C ASN A 124 12.58 -10.87 8.80
N TYR A 125 13.16 -10.10 7.88
CA TYR A 125 12.57 -9.85 6.58
C TYR A 125 13.67 -9.59 5.52
N LYS A 126 13.37 -9.90 4.27
CA LYS A 126 14.26 -9.62 3.13
C LYS A 126 13.49 -9.53 1.82
N TYR A 127 13.94 -8.68 0.90
CA TYR A 127 13.56 -8.80 -0.50
C TYR A 127 14.28 -9.96 -1.15
N LEU A 128 13.60 -10.71 -2.02
CA LEU A 128 14.23 -11.83 -2.74
C LEU A 128 15.20 -11.32 -3.81
N ASP A 129 14.86 -10.24 -4.50
CA ASP A 129 15.79 -9.56 -5.40
C ASP A 129 16.48 -8.38 -4.66
N LYS A 130 17.71 -8.61 -4.23
CA LYS A 130 18.50 -7.61 -3.49
C LYS A 130 18.87 -6.39 -4.35
N LYS A 131 19.05 -6.56 -5.67
CA LYS A 131 19.45 -5.46 -6.59
C LYS A 131 18.33 -4.44 -6.75
N ARG A 132 17.08 -4.88 -6.73
CA ARG A 132 15.90 -4.01 -6.82
C ARG A 132 15.30 -3.64 -5.47
N ALA A 133 15.93 -4.10 -4.38
CA ALA A 133 15.48 -3.76 -3.04
C ALA A 133 15.59 -2.25 -2.79
N LYS A 134 14.48 -1.63 -2.40
CA LYS A 134 14.48 -0.27 -1.87
C LYS A 134 14.82 -0.32 -0.38
N LYS A 135 15.48 0.74 0.11
CA LYS A 135 15.80 0.83 1.53
C LYS A 135 14.51 0.82 2.34
N ILE A 136 14.36 -0.20 3.17
CA ILE A 136 13.25 -0.31 4.09
C ILE A 136 13.60 0.52 5.32
N LEU A 137 12.89 1.63 5.51
CA LEU A 137 13.12 2.57 6.61
C LEU A 137 12.42 2.09 7.89
N PHE A 138 12.73 0.86 8.32
CA PHE A 138 12.21 0.32 9.56
C PHE A 138 13.21 0.52 10.69
N ASN A 139 12.72 1.02 11.80
CA ASN A 139 13.34 0.77 13.09
C ASN A 139 12.57 -0.43 13.67
N ILE A 140 13.20 -1.58 13.70
CA ILE A 140 12.78 -2.72 14.50
C ILE A 140 13.28 -2.46 15.92
#